data_e2021aa1f6bcd0c42a2a5480d362d097
#
_entry.id   e2021aa1f6bcd0c42a2a5480d362d097
#
_cell.length_a   1.000
_cell.length_b   1.000
_cell.length_c   1.000
_cell.angle_alpha   90.00
_cell.angle_beta   90.00
_cell.angle_gamma   90.00
#
_symmetry.space_group_name_H-M   'P 1'
#
loop_
_entity.id
_entity.type
_entity.pdbx_description
1 polymer ?
#
loop_
_entity_poly.entity_id
_entity_poly.type
_entity_poly.pdbx_seq_one_letter_code
_entity_poly.pdbx_strand_id
1 'polypeptide(L)'
;MRKNVLLLGAMMMASMSLMAQTKGGGISQSALQQMEKNQQAGVANKALFNAIANNSIDDLVKNHANEAPVDTHFSIETPSQSIHNQKSSGRCWMFSGFNVLRSNFAVNDKQGRVVEYSQDYLFFYDQLEKANLMLQGVIDLGKKSIEDPQVQFFFKNPLNDGGTFCGVADLASKYGLVPMSAQPETYSSNNTSKMSRLVSSKLREYGLELRKMVAQGKKSAAIQARKN
;
A
#
# COMPACT_ATOMS: atom_id res chain seq x y z
N MET A 1 6.93 19.90 -57.38
CA MET A 1 5.86 20.65 -56.71
C MET A 1 5.00 19.80 -55.74
N ARG A 2 4.66 18.52 -56.02
CA ARG A 2 3.83 17.70 -55.11
C ARG A 2 4.47 17.31 -53.76
N LYS A 3 5.78 17.15 -53.65
CA LYS A 3 6.47 16.79 -52.41
C LYS A 3 6.53 17.92 -51.37
N ASN A 4 6.61 19.17 -51.81
CA ASN A 4 6.68 20.33 -50.90
C ASN A 4 5.31 20.70 -50.30
N VAL A 5 4.23 20.38 -50.99
CA VAL A 5 2.87 20.60 -50.48
C VAL A 5 2.53 19.60 -49.35
N LEU A 6 3.02 18.36 -49.46
CA LEU A 6 2.88 17.34 -48.42
C LEU A 6 3.68 17.68 -47.15
N LEU A 7 4.87 18.26 -47.26
CA LEU A 7 5.66 18.70 -46.11
C LEU A 7 5.01 19.90 -45.38
N LEU A 8 4.45 20.87 -46.11
CA LEU A 8 3.72 21.98 -45.51
C LEU A 8 2.44 21.52 -44.81
N GLY A 9 1.73 20.55 -45.40
CA GLY A 9 0.54 19.96 -44.75
C GLY A 9 0.87 19.20 -43.46
N ALA A 10 1.98 18.47 -43.40
CA ALA A 10 2.44 17.75 -42.21
C ALA A 10 2.93 18.71 -41.13
N MET A 11 3.57 19.83 -41.45
CA MET A 11 3.95 20.87 -40.50
C MET A 11 2.74 21.62 -39.93
N MET A 12 1.70 21.89 -40.73
CA MET A 12 0.47 22.49 -40.21
C MET A 12 -0.31 21.55 -39.30
N MET A 13 -0.32 20.24 -39.52
CA MET A 13 -1.00 19.29 -38.63
C MET A 13 -0.22 19.08 -37.31
N ALA A 14 1.10 19.17 -37.32
CA ALA A 14 1.89 19.10 -36.09
C ALA A 14 1.72 20.32 -35.17
N SER A 15 1.40 21.50 -35.73
CA SER A 15 1.12 22.72 -34.94
C SER A 15 -0.29 22.79 -34.36
N MET A 16 -1.24 22.01 -34.89
CA MET A 16 -2.62 21.96 -34.34
C MET A 16 -2.77 21.08 -33.12
N SER A 17 -1.87 20.14 -32.85
CA SER A 17 -1.93 19.25 -31.67
C SER A 17 -1.55 19.94 -30.36
N LEU A 18 -0.97 21.14 -30.41
CA LEU A 18 -0.67 21.95 -29.21
C LEU A 18 -1.83 22.88 -28.78
N MET A 19 -2.91 22.99 -29.59
CA MET A 19 -4.05 23.88 -29.35
C MET A 19 -5.29 23.15 -28.78
N ALA A 20 -5.14 21.92 -28.29
CA ALA A 20 -6.25 21.15 -27.71
C ALA A 20 -6.61 21.58 -26.26
N GLN A 21 -6.22 22.80 -25.85
CA GLN A 21 -6.68 23.36 -24.59
C GLN A 21 -7.99 24.12 -24.80
N THR A 22 -9.00 23.74 -24.06
CA THR A 22 -10.30 24.43 -24.00
C THR A 22 -10.10 25.93 -23.82
N LYS A 23 -10.87 26.76 -24.58
CA LYS A 23 -10.85 28.22 -24.42
C LYS A 23 -11.07 28.55 -22.93
N GLY A 24 -10.04 29.07 -22.26
CA GLY A 24 -10.07 29.52 -20.88
C GLY A 24 -9.27 28.67 -19.87
N GLY A 25 -8.77 27.48 -20.22
CA GLY A 25 -8.03 26.60 -19.29
C GLY A 25 -6.51 26.57 -19.49
N GLY A 26 -5.97 27.18 -20.52
CA GLY A 26 -4.53 27.20 -20.81
C GLY A 26 -3.79 28.37 -20.16
N ILE A 27 -2.49 28.17 -19.86
CA ILE A 27 -1.61 29.26 -19.39
C ILE A 27 -1.40 30.22 -20.55
N SER A 28 -1.84 31.49 -20.40
CA SER A 28 -1.66 32.53 -21.40
C SER A 28 -0.21 33.04 -21.42
N GLN A 29 0.22 33.60 -22.55
CA GLN A 29 1.52 34.23 -22.66
C GLN A 29 1.69 35.40 -21.67
N SER A 30 0.62 36.12 -21.39
CA SER A 30 0.63 37.19 -20.39
C SER A 30 0.81 36.64 -18.97
N ALA A 31 0.23 35.48 -18.63
CA ALA A 31 0.43 34.81 -17.35
C ALA A 31 1.91 34.35 -17.19
N LEU A 32 2.51 33.80 -18.24
CA LEU A 32 3.94 33.44 -18.22
C LEU A 32 4.82 34.64 -17.97
N GLN A 33 4.61 35.75 -18.69
CA GLN A 33 5.36 36.99 -18.49
C GLN A 33 5.21 37.54 -17.07
N GLN A 34 4.01 37.42 -16.48
CA GLN A 34 3.77 37.85 -15.09
C GLN A 34 4.50 36.95 -14.10
N MET A 35 4.52 35.63 -14.32
CA MET A 35 5.28 34.69 -13.50
C MET A 35 6.78 34.99 -13.55
N GLU A 36 7.35 35.25 -14.75
CA GLU A 36 8.75 35.62 -14.93
C GLU A 36 9.10 36.93 -14.19
N LYS A 37 8.25 37.94 -14.28
CA LYS A 37 8.44 39.19 -13.54
C LYS A 37 8.39 38.99 -12.02
N ASN A 38 7.47 38.18 -11.53
CA ASN A 38 7.36 37.85 -10.12
C ASN A 38 8.59 37.07 -9.61
N GLN A 39 9.17 36.21 -10.43
CA GLN A 39 10.37 35.43 -10.10
C GLN A 39 11.63 36.30 -10.01
N GLN A 40 11.74 37.37 -10.79
CA GLN A 40 12.92 38.25 -10.83
C GLN A 40 13.01 39.23 -9.68
N ALA A 41 11.98 39.38 -8.85
CA ALA A 41 11.89 40.35 -7.78
C ALA A 41 12.63 39.92 -6.51
N GLY A 42 13.88 40.36 -6.37
CA GLY A 42 14.61 40.46 -5.08
C GLY A 42 15.75 39.45 -4.84
N VAL A 43 16.76 39.89 -4.12
CA VAL A 43 17.95 39.09 -3.72
C VAL A 43 17.56 37.89 -2.87
N ALA A 44 16.55 38.02 -2.01
CA ALA A 44 16.01 36.92 -1.18
C ALA A 44 15.45 35.78 -2.01
N ASN A 45 14.80 36.07 -3.15
CA ASN A 45 14.26 35.06 -4.04
C ASN A 45 15.37 34.26 -4.73
N LYS A 46 16.48 34.86 -5.07
CA LYS A 46 17.63 34.20 -5.67
C LYS A 46 18.30 33.22 -4.68
N ALA A 47 18.45 33.62 -3.43
CA ALA A 47 19.00 32.78 -2.38
C ALA A 47 18.06 31.58 -2.09
N LEU A 48 16.76 31.84 -1.98
CA LEU A 48 15.75 30.79 -1.78
C LEU A 48 15.70 29.81 -2.99
N PHE A 49 15.73 30.34 -4.21
CA PHE A 49 15.80 29.52 -5.43
C PHE A 49 17.02 28.61 -5.41
N ASN A 50 18.20 29.13 -5.10
CA ASN A 50 19.42 28.34 -5.03
C ASN A 50 19.35 27.30 -3.91
N ALA A 51 18.74 27.61 -2.78
CA ALA A 51 18.55 26.68 -1.68
C ALA A 51 17.64 25.52 -2.11
N ILE A 52 16.48 25.82 -2.70
CA ILE A 52 15.50 24.79 -3.16
C ILE A 52 16.05 23.96 -4.32
N ALA A 53 16.78 24.59 -5.24
CA ALA A 53 17.31 23.90 -6.42
C ALA A 53 18.44 22.90 -6.11
N ASN A 54 19.17 23.09 -5.00
CA ASN A 54 20.38 22.33 -4.69
C ASN A 54 20.30 21.51 -3.39
N ASN A 55 19.18 21.53 -2.70
CA ASN A 55 19.01 20.80 -1.44
C ASN A 55 17.68 20.01 -1.41
N SER A 56 17.60 19.03 -0.54
CA SER A 56 16.34 18.35 -0.25
C SER A 56 15.33 19.31 0.35
N ILE A 57 14.11 19.36 -0.20
CA ILE A 57 13.02 20.17 0.34
C ILE A 57 12.71 19.74 1.79
N ASP A 58 12.76 18.43 2.08
CA ASP A 58 12.52 17.88 3.43
C ASP A 58 13.51 18.43 4.46
N ASP A 59 14.75 18.73 4.05
CA ASP A 59 15.75 19.33 4.94
C ASP A 59 15.54 20.83 5.10
N LEU A 60 15.11 21.51 4.05
CA LEU A 60 14.85 22.95 4.08
C LEU A 60 13.62 23.36 4.92
N VAL A 61 12.61 22.46 5.03
CA VAL A 61 11.41 22.73 5.82
C VAL A 61 11.57 22.45 7.32
N LYS A 62 12.67 21.81 7.73
CA LYS A 62 12.94 21.54 9.15
C LYS A 62 13.20 22.85 9.90
N ASN A 63 12.43 23.07 10.93
CA ASN A 63 12.68 24.19 11.83
C ASN A 63 13.58 23.73 12.98
N HIS A 64 14.89 23.93 12.85
CA HIS A 64 15.89 23.54 13.85
C HIS A 64 15.69 24.22 15.22
N ALA A 65 14.99 25.36 15.26
CA ALA A 65 14.64 25.97 16.54
C ALA A 65 13.64 25.19 17.38
N ASN A 66 12.91 24.26 16.73
CA ASN A 66 11.95 23.38 17.40
C ASN A 66 12.53 21.96 17.66
N GLU A 67 13.78 21.71 17.33
CA GLU A 67 14.46 20.45 17.65
C GLU A 67 14.81 20.44 19.14
N ALA A 68 13.94 19.83 19.95
CA ALA A 68 14.26 19.55 21.34
C ALA A 68 14.95 18.17 21.44
N PRO A 69 15.91 18.01 22.36
CA PRO A 69 16.44 16.68 22.64
C PRO A 69 15.29 15.74 23.07
N VAL A 70 15.23 14.56 22.45
CA VAL A 70 14.24 13.56 22.83
C VAL A 70 14.58 13.04 24.22
N ASP A 71 13.69 13.27 25.19
CA ASP A 71 13.81 12.66 26.50
C ASP A 71 13.54 11.16 26.40
N THR A 72 14.55 10.37 26.70
CA THR A 72 14.51 8.90 26.68
C THR A 72 14.31 8.29 28.06
N HIS A 73 14.03 9.12 29.08
CA HIS A 73 13.71 8.64 30.42
C HIS A 73 12.28 8.15 30.52
N PHE A 74 12.08 6.90 30.91
CA PHE A 74 10.77 6.30 31.17
C PHE A 74 10.72 5.84 32.62
N SER A 75 9.64 6.18 33.32
CA SER A 75 9.39 5.74 34.72
C SER A 75 9.03 4.27 34.82
N ILE A 76 8.54 3.68 33.72
CA ILE A 76 8.18 2.27 33.62
C ILE A 76 8.71 1.74 32.30
N GLU A 77 9.48 0.67 32.37
CA GLU A 77 9.99 -0.03 31.20
C GLU A 77 9.49 -1.48 31.21
N THR A 78 9.05 -1.96 30.07
CA THR A 78 8.71 -3.38 29.88
C THR A 78 9.92 -4.13 29.33
N PRO A 79 10.12 -5.39 29.70
CA PRO A 79 11.19 -6.20 29.12
C PRO A 79 11.05 -6.24 27.60
N SER A 80 12.09 -5.84 26.91
CA SER A 80 12.16 -5.93 25.46
C SER A 80 13.09 -7.05 25.04
N GLN A 81 12.68 -7.77 24.00
CA GLN A 81 13.53 -8.74 23.31
C GLN A 81 14.01 -8.11 21.99
N SER A 82 14.89 -8.79 21.27
CA SER A 82 15.44 -8.30 20.01
C SER A 82 14.36 -7.82 19.02
N ILE A 83 14.69 -6.80 18.26
CA ILE A 83 13.81 -6.25 17.20
C ILE A 83 14.03 -7.05 15.92
N HIS A 84 12.95 -7.43 15.26
CA HIS A 84 12.98 -8.09 13.97
C HIS A 84 12.69 -7.09 12.84
N ASN A 85 13.39 -7.25 11.72
CA ASN A 85 13.20 -6.43 10.53
C ASN A 85 12.14 -7.08 9.63
N GLN A 86 11.04 -6.37 9.35
CA GLN A 86 9.97 -6.84 8.45
C GLN A 86 10.36 -6.89 6.97
N LYS A 87 11.57 -6.38 6.61
CA LYS A 87 12.06 -6.29 5.23
C LYS A 87 11.09 -5.51 4.32
N SER A 88 10.98 -5.91 3.05
CA SER A 88 10.10 -5.29 2.06
C SER A 88 8.68 -5.87 2.11
N SER A 89 8.03 -5.74 3.28
CA SER A 89 6.65 -6.19 3.50
C SER A 89 5.87 -5.19 4.34
N GLY A 90 4.55 -5.16 4.21
CA GLY A 90 3.65 -4.30 4.99
C GLY A 90 3.19 -4.91 6.33
N ARG A 91 3.99 -5.81 6.93
CA ARG A 91 3.66 -6.58 8.13
C ARG A 91 4.03 -5.91 9.45
N CYS A 92 4.30 -4.59 9.48
CA CYS A 92 4.69 -3.86 10.69
C CYS A 92 3.75 -4.10 11.87
N TRP A 93 2.45 -4.16 11.63
CA TRP A 93 1.42 -4.44 12.63
C TRP A 93 1.60 -5.80 13.31
N MET A 94 1.98 -6.82 12.54
CA MET A 94 2.20 -8.19 13.03
C MET A 94 3.52 -8.28 13.81
N PHE A 95 4.58 -7.68 13.30
CA PHE A 95 5.87 -7.60 14.01
C PHE A 95 5.72 -6.86 15.34
N SER A 96 4.99 -5.72 15.36
CA SER A 96 4.70 -4.98 16.59
C SER A 96 3.84 -5.78 17.56
N GLY A 97 2.81 -6.46 17.08
CA GLY A 97 1.98 -7.33 17.89
C GLY A 97 2.77 -8.47 18.54
N PHE A 98 3.68 -9.09 17.79
CA PHE A 98 4.55 -10.13 18.33
C PHE A 98 5.55 -9.61 19.36
N ASN A 99 6.04 -8.38 19.20
CA ASN A 99 6.88 -7.76 20.23
C ASN A 99 6.12 -7.61 21.56
N VAL A 100 4.82 -7.24 21.52
CA VAL A 100 3.97 -7.19 22.72
C VAL A 100 3.79 -8.58 23.34
N LEU A 101 3.51 -9.60 22.52
CA LEU A 101 3.34 -10.98 23.02
C LEU A 101 4.64 -11.51 23.62
N ARG A 102 5.78 -11.24 23.02
CA ARG A 102 7.12 -11.63 23.53
C ARG A 102 7.46 -10.91 24.82
N SER A 103 7.17 -9.61 24.92
CA SER A 103 7.35 -8.84 26.15
C SER A 103 6.47 -9.40 27.27
N ASN A 104 5.20 -9.66 27.02
CA ASN A 104 4.30 -10.27 27.99
C ASN A 104 4.77 -11.66 28.43
N PHE A 105 5.27 -12.47 27.52
CA PHE A 105 5.88 -13.76 27.84
C PHE A 105 7.07 -13.57 28.77
N ALA A 106 8.00 -12.65 28.42
CA ALA A 106 9.20 -12.40 29.21
C ALA A 106 8.91 -11.91 30.63
N VAL A 107 7.86 -11.11 30.83
CA VAL A 107 7.40 -10.68 32.19
C VAL A 107 6.99 -11.87 33.04
N ASN A 108 6.36 -12.87 32.44
CA ASN A 108 5.77 -14.01 33.12
C ASN A 108 6.71 -15.23 33.20
N ASP A 109 7.75 -15.26 32.38
CA ASP A 109 8.69 -16.40 32.33
C ASP A 109 9.82 -16.25 33.34
N LYS A 110 9.72 -17.00 34.44
CA LYS A 110 10.75 -17.02 35.50
C LYS A 110 12.07 -17.70 35.09
N GLN A 111 12.11 -18.33 33.92
CA GLN A 111 13.27 -19.08 33.43
C GLN A 111 14.14 -18.26 32.46
N GLY A 112 13.71 -17.03 32.13
CA GLY A 112 14.44 -16.13 31.22
C GLY A 112 14.53 -16.64 29.76
N ARG A 113 13.57 -17.46 29.34
CA ARG A 113 13.54 -17.99 27.98
C ARG A 113 13.24 -16.90 26.95
N VAL A 114 13.93 -16.95 25.84
CA VAL A 114 13.61 -16.12 24.68
C VAL A 114 12.66 -16.88 23.77
N VAL A 115 11.53 -16.26 23.42
CA VAL A 115 10.53 -16.86 22.54
C VAL A 115 10.52 -16.10 21.21
N GLU A 116 10.68 -16.81 20.13
CA GLU A 116 10.59 -16.31 18.77
C GLU A 116 9.41 -16.98 18.07
N TYR A 117 8.39 -16.19 17.73
CA TYR A 117 7.22 -16.67 17.00
C TYR A 117 7.38 -16.43 15.49
N SER A 118 6.82 -17.32 14.68
CA SER A 118 6.82 -17.20 13.24
C SER A 118 5.81 -16.16 12.76
N GLN A 119 6.30 -15.07 12.20
CA GLN A 119 5.47 -14.07 11.52
C GLN A 119 4.93 -14.63 10.18
N ASP A 120 5.73 -15.46 9.48
CA ASP A 120 5.33 -16.08 8.21
C ASP A 120 4.11 -16.98 8.38
N TYR A 121 4.03 -17.73 9.51
CA TYR A 121 2.90 -18.59 9.82
C TYR A 121 1.58 -17.79 9.93
N LEU A 122 1.52 -16.78 10.78
CA LEU A 122 0.30 -15.98 10.91
C LEU A 122 0.01 -15.12 9.69
N PHE A 123 1.04 -14.67 8.98
CA PHE A 123 0.87 -13.93 7.73
C PHE A 123 0.19 -14.79 6.65
N PHE A 124 0.52 -16.07 6.56
CA PHE A 124 -0.17 -17.01 5.67
C PHE A 124 -1.68 -17.03 5.98
N TYR A 125 -2.07 -17.16 7.24
CA TYR A 125 -3.49 -17.17 7.62
C TYR A 125 -4.17 -15.81 7.43
N ASP A 126 -3.48 -14.72 7.67
CA ASP A 126 -3.98 -13.38 7.36
C ASP A 126 -4.34 -13.25 5.87
N GLN A 127 -3.44 -13.67 4.99
CA GLN A 127 -3.69 -13.63 3.55
C GLN A 127 -4.83 -14.59 3.13
N LEU A 128 -4.93 -15.74 3.77
CA LEU A 128 -6.01 -16.71 3.53
C LEU A 128 -7.38 -16.13 3.96
N GLU A 129 -7.46 -15.49 5.12
CA GLU A 129 -8.68 -14.85 5.60
C GLU A 129 -9.11 -13.67 4.70
N LYS A 130 -8.17 -12.86 4.27
CA LYS A 130 -8.44 -11.76 3.34
C LYS A 130 -8.91 -12.26 1.97
N ALA A 131 -8.30 -13.32 1.45
CA ALA A 131 -8.74 -13.97 0.22
C ALA A 131 -10.16 -14.53 0.37
N ASN A 132 -10.45 -15.21 1.48
CA ASN A 132 -11.77 -15.72 1.78
C ASN A 132 -12.81 -14.60 1.89
N LEU A 133 -12.48 -13.49 2.55
CA LEU A 133 -13.34 -12.32 2.67
C LEU A 133 -13.65 -11.72 1.29
N MET A 134 -12.65 -11.56 0.45
CA MET A 134 -12.82 -11.05 -0.91
C MET A 134 -13.75 -11.95 -1.73
N LEU A 135 -13.50 -13.25 -1.76
CA LEU A 135 -14.29 -14.19 -2.54
C LEU A 135 -15.74 -14.30 -2.00
N GLN A 136 -15.93 -14.28 -0.68
CA GLN A 136 -17.27 -14.25 -0.10
C GLN A 136 -18.00 -12.93 -0.42
N GLY A 137 -17.33 -11.80 -0.27
CA GLY A 137 -17.91 -10.49 -0.58
C GLY A 137 -18.39 -10.38 -2.03
N VAL A 138 -17.63 -10.91 -2.99
CA VAL A 138 -18.08 -10.89 -4.40
C VAL A 138 -19.22 -11.85 -4.69
N ILE A 139 -19.37 -12.94 -3.92
CA ILE A 139 -20.54 -13.82 -3.97
C ILE A 139 -21.77 -13.11 -3.43
N ASP A 140 -21.67 -12.53 -2.24
CA ASP A 140 -22.77 -11.83 -1.55
C ASP A 140 -23.28 -10.64 -2.38
N LEU A 141 -22.38 -9.96 -3.07
CA LEU A 141 -22.69 -8.85 -3.99
C LEU A 141 -22.90 -9.32 -5.45
N GLY A 142 -23.03 -10.63 -5.68
CA GLY A 142 -23.05 -11.22 -7.02
C GLY A 142 -24.16 -10.71 -7.96
N LYS A 143 -25.28 -10.21 -7.40
CA LYS A 143 -26.41 -9.61 -8.13
C LYS A 143 -26.21 -8.13 -8.45
N LYS A 144 -25.26 -7.43 -7.81
CA LYS A 144 -24.98 -6.03 -8.07
C LYS A 144 -24.17 -5.87 -9.35
N SER A 145 -24.24 -4.66 -9.94
CA SER A 145 -23.38 -4.31 -11.09
C SER A 145 -21.90 -4.44 -10.74
N ILE A 146 -21.07 -4.72 -11.73
CA ILE A 146 -19.60 -4.66 -11.57
C ILE A 146 -19.13 -3.24 -11.26
N GLU A 147 -19.91 -2.21 -11.65
CA GLU A 147 -19.64 -0.79 -11.38
C GLU A 147 -20.09 -0.34 -9.98
N ASP A 148 -20.79 -1.19 -9.22
CA ASP A 148 -21.18 -0.88 -7.84
C ASP A 148 -19.91 -0.63 -6.99
N PRO A 149 -19.84 0.47 -6.22
CA PRO A 149 -18.64 0.82 -5.45
C PRO A 149 -18.19 -0.26 -4.48
N GLN A 150 -19.10 -1.03 -3.89
CA GLN A 150 -18.77 -2.14 -2.98
C GLN A 150 -18.12 -3.30 -3.74
N VAL A 151 -18.61 -3.61 -4.95
CA VAL A 151 -18.00 -4.62 -5.82
C VAL A 151 -16.60 -4.16 -6.25
N GLN A 152 -16.50 -2.91 -6.70
CA GLN A 152 -15.22 -2.31 -7.11
C GLN A 152 -14.19 -2.33 -5.98
N PHE A 153 -14.60 -2.11 -4.72
CA PHE A 153 -13.70 -2.17 -3.57
C PHE A 153 -12.99 -3.52 -3.48
N PHE A 154 -13.72 -4.64 -3.55
CA PHE A 154 -13.13 -5.98 -3.49
C PHE A 154 -12.20 -6.27 -4.68
N PHE A 155 -12.56 -5.83 -5.88
CA PHE A 155 -11.72 -6.06 -7.06
C PHE A 155 -10.49 -5.14 -7.11
N LYS A 156 -10.55 -3.93 -6.55
CA LYS A 156 -9.38 -3.05 -6.44
C LYS A 156 -8.39 -3.55 -5.39
N ASN A 157 -8.88 -4.05 -4.27
CA ASN A 157 -8.10 -4.40 -3.09
C ASN A 157 -8.32 -5.87 -2.67
N PRO A 158 -7.99 -6.88 -3.52
CA PRO A 158 -8.21 -8.28 -3.16
C PRO A 158 -7.42 -8.73 -1.96
N LEU A 159 -6.17 -8.25 -1.85
CA LEU A 159 -5.24 -8.50 -0.75
C LEU A 159 -4.44 -7.24 -0.42
N ASN A 160 -4.02 -7.15 0.83
CA ASN A 160 -3.01 -6.20 1.30
C ASN A 160 -2.24 -6.80 2.48
N ASP A 161 -1.07 -6.25 2.77
CA ASP A 161 -0.22 -6.70 3.88
C ASP A 161 -0.60 -6.04 5.22
N GLY A 162 -1.39 -4.97 5.20
CA GLY A 162 -1.73 -4.16 6.35
C GLY A 162 -2.67 -4.86 7.33
N GLY A 163 -2.64 -4.44 8.58
CA GLY A 163 -3.51 -4.95 9.64
C GLY A 163 -3.40 -4.12 10.91
N THR A 164 -4.00 -4.63 11.98
CA THR A 164 -4.03 -3.98 13.30
C THR A 164 -3.63 -4.95 14.40
N PHE A 165 -3.40 -4.44 15.61
CA PHE A 165 -3.13 -5.28 16.79
C PHE A 165 -4.29 -6.28 17.05
N CYS A 166 -5.53 -5.86 16.90
CA CYS A 166 -6.69 -6.77 17.04
C CYS A 166 -6.59 -7.94 16.04
N GLY A 167 -6.14 -7.68 14.82
CA GLY A 167 -5.91 -8.73 13.83
C GLY A 167 -4.87 -9.77 14.28
N VAL A 168 -3.79 -9.33 14.96
CA VAL A 168 -2.82 -10.27 15.55
C VAL A 168 -3.49 -11.14 16.62
N ALA A 169 -4.26 -10.51 17.51
CA ALA A 169 -4.95 -11.21 18.60
C ALA A 169 -5.96 -12.23 18.06
N ASP A 170 -6.75 -11.86 17.05
CA ASP A 170 -7.75 -12.72 16.42
C ASP A 170 -7.10 -13.91 15.73
N LEU A 171 -6.05 -13.67 14.93
CA LEU A 171 -5.31 -14.72 14.22
C LEU A 171 -4.62 -15.67 15.20
N ALA A 172 -3.96 -15.13 16.23
CA ALA A 172 -3.30 -15.94 17.25
C ALA A 172 -4.31 -16.78 18.05
N SER A 173 -5.48 -16.24 18.36
CA SER A 173 -6.56 -16.96 19.04
C SER A 173 -7.16 -18.07 18.18
N LYS A 174 -7.28 -17.84 16.86
CA LYS A 174 -7.90 -18.78 15.94
C LYS A 174 -6.96 -19.89 15.47
N TYR A 175 -5.72 -19.53 15.16
CA TYR A 175 -4.75 -20.43 14.51
C TYR A 175 -3.59 -20.83 15.43
N GLY A 176 -3.44 -20.18 16.57
CA GLY A 176 -2.33 -20.39 17.49
C GLY A 176 -1.06 -19.68 17.04
N LEU A 177 0.01 -19.95 17.75
CA LEU A 177 1.36 -19.46 17.48
C LEU A 177 2.30 -20.64 17.34
N VAL A 178 3.27 -20.55 16.42
CA VAL A 178 4.33 -21.54 16.28
C VAL A 178 5.70 -20.89 16.43
N PRO A 179 6.70 -21.62 16.90
CA PRO A 179 8.07 -21.11 16.94
C PRO A 179 8.56 -20.76 15.53
N MET A 180 9.42 -19.74 15.43
CA MET A 180 10.04 -19.34 14.16
C MET A 180 10.82 -20.50 13.49
N SER A 181 11.38 -21.41 14.29
CA SER A 181 12.08 -22.59 13.78
C SER A 181 11.17 -23.59 13.06
N ALA A 182 9.85 -23.60 13.38
CA ALA A 182 8.89 -24.48 12.71
C ALA A 182 8.47 -23.94 11.33
N GLN A 183 8.39 -22.63 11.19
CA GLN A 183 8.11 -21.95 9.92
C GLN A 183 8.91 -20.66 9.83
N PRO A 184 10.14 -20.72 9.29
CA PRO A 184 11.00 -19.55 9.16
C PRO A 184 10.52 -18.61 8.06
N GLU A 185 11.00 -17.37 8.11
CA GLU A 185 10.76 -16.38 7.07
C GLU A 185 11.25 -16.88 5.70
N THR A 186 10.45 -16.63 4.67
CA THR A 186 10.74 -16.97 3.27
C THR A 186 11.17 -15.74 2.48
N TYR A 187 11.71 -15.93 1.28
CA TYR A 187 11.96 -14.81 0.38
C TYR A 187 10.67 -14.06 0.05
N SER A 188 9.57 -14.78 -0.18
CA SER A 188 8.28 -14.18 -0.53
C SER A 188 7.62 -13.44 0.62
N SER A 189 7.73 -13.92 1.86
CA SER A 189 7.24 -13.22 3.04
C SER A 189 8.06 -11.96 3.35
N ASN A 190 9.36 -12.00 3.04
CA ASN A 190 10.25 -10.84 3.14
C ASN A 190 10.13 -9.84 1.98
N ASN A 191 9.48 -10.22 0.86
CA ASN A 191 9.30 -9.40 -0.34
C ASN A 191 7.89 -9.63 -0.95
N THR A 192 6.88 -9.17 -0.24
CA THR A 192 5.48 -9.53 -0.48
C THR A 192 4.86 -9.00 -1.79
N SER A 193 5.37 -7.90 -2.35
CA SER A 193 4.75 -7.19 -3.48
C SER A 193 4.47 -8.06 -4.70
N LYS A 194 5.41 -8.93 -5.09
CA LYS A 194 5.25 -9.79 -6.27
C LYS A 194 4.23 -10.91 -6.02
N MET A 195 4.34 -11.56 -4.86
CA MET A 195 3.41 -12.61 -4.43
C MET A 195 1.98 -12.05 -4.33
N SER A 196 1.80 -10.94 -3.60
CA SER A 196 0.51 -10.27 -3.42
C SER A 196 -0.14 -9.90 -4.75
N ARG A 197 0.63 -9.38 -5.72
CA ARG A 197 0.14 -9.06 -7.06
C ARG A 197 -0.33 -10.29 -7.83
N LEU A 198 0.42 -11.40 -7.79
CA LEU A 198 0.06 -12.64 -8.47
C LEU A 198 -1.20 -13.27 -7.86
N VAL A 199 -1.27 -13.37 -6.54
CA VAL A 199 -2.43 -13.90 -5.83
C VAL A 199 -3.65 -13.00 -6.06
N SER A 200 -3.50 -11.68 -5.97
CA SER A 200 -4.57 -10.72 -6.28
C SER A 200 -5.11 -10.87 -7.71
N SER A 201 -4.24 -11.16 -8.68
CA SER A 201 -4.66 -11.42 -10.07
C SER A 201 -5.54 -12.68 -10.14
N LYS A 202 -5.13 -13.75 -9.46
CA LYS A 202 -5.92 -15.00 -9.40
C LYS A 202 -7.24 -14.83 -8.64
N LEU A 203 -7.24 -14.08 -7.56
CA LEU A 203 -8.47 -13.78 -6.82
C LEU A 203 -9.48 -13.00 -7.66
N ARG A 204 -9.02 -12.06 -8.50
CA ARG A 204 -9.89 -11.35 -9.45
C ARG A 204 -10.50 -12.31 -10.47
N GLU A 205 -9.71 -13.22 -11.03
CA GLU A 205 -10.17 -14.24 -11.97
C GLU A 205 -11.26 -15.13 -11.33
N TYR A 206 -10.99 -15.69 -10.15
CA TYR A 206 -11.95 -16.50 -9.40
C TYR A 206 -13.18 -15.71 -8.95
N GLY A 207 -13.00 -14.46 -8.53
CA GLY A 207 -14.10 -13.58 -8.17
C GLY A 207 -15.06 -13.33 -9.34
N LEU A 208 -14.55 -13.14 -10.55
CA LEU A 208 -15.37 -13.00 -11.76
C LEU A 208 -16.10 -14.31 -12.10
N GLU A 209 -15.44 -15.47 -11.95
CA GLU A 209 -16.06 -16.78 -12.14
C GLU A 209 -17.21 -16.99 -11.15
N LEU A 210 -16.98 -16.74 -9.86
CA LEU A 210 -18.01 -16.87 -8.83
C LEU A 210 -19.21 -15.96 -9.08
N ARG A 211 -18.98 -14.72 -9.46
CA ARG A 211 -20.05 -13.78 -9.86
C ARG A 211 -20.85 -14.30 -11.06
N LYS A 212 -20.18 -14.89 -12.06
CA LYS A 212 -20.85 -15.52 -13.21
C LYS A 212 -21.74 -16.68 -12.76
N MET A 213 -21.28 -17.50 -11.82
CA MET A 213 -22.09 -18.59 -11.26
C MET A 213 -23.33 -18.07 -10.52
N VAL A 214 -23.20 -16.98 -9.75
CA VAL A 214 -24.33 -16.33 -9.09
C VAL A 214 -25.33 -15.80 -10.13
N ALA A 215 -24.86 -15.10 -11.16
CA ALA A 215 -25.70 -14.57 -12.23
C ALA A 215 -26.44 -15.67 -13.02
N GLN A 216 -25.83 -16.85 -13.15
CA GLN A 216 -26.44 -18.03 -13.78
C GLN A 216 -27.42 -18.78 -12.86
N GLY A 217 -27.64 -18.32 -11.63
CA GLY A 217 -28.54 -18.98 -10.67
C GLY A 217 -28.04 -20.34 -10.21
N LYS A 218 -26.72 -20.60 -10.21
CA LYS A 218 -26.15 -21.86 -9.69
C LYS A 218 -26.51 -22.03 -8.21
N LYS A 219 -26.67 -23.30 -7.78
CA LYS A 219 -26.96 -23.62 -6.38
C LYS A 219 -25.84 -23.11 -5.45
N SER A 220 -26.21 -22.59 -4.30
CA SER A 220 -25.27 -22.06 -3.30
C SER A 220 -24.16 -23.07 -2.95
N ALA A 221 -24.51 -24.34 -2.76
CA ALA A 221 -23.52 -25.39 -2.49
C ALA A 221 -22.45 -25.52 -3.59
N ALA A 222 -22.83 -25.39 -4.88
CA ALA A 222 -21.89 -25.45 -5.99
C ALA A 222 -20.97 -24.20 -6.03
N ILE A 223 -21.51 -23.04 -5.67
CA ILE A 223 -20.73 -21.78 -5.58
C ILE A 223 -19.72 -21.88 -4.44
N GLN A 224 -20.14 -22.35 -3.25
CA GLN A 224 -19.25 -22.53 -2.11
C GLN A 224 -18.18 -23.60 -2.36
N ALA A 225 -18.53 -24.71 -2.99
CA ALA A 225 -17.56 -25.74 -3.38
C ALA A 225 -16.50 -25.21 -4.37
N ARG A 226 -16.86 -24.25 -5.24
CA ARG A 226 -15.90 -23.60 -6.17
C ARG A 226 -15.05 -22.55 -5.50
N LYS A 227 -15.58 -21.88 -4.47
CA LYS A 227 -14.83 -20.89 -3.66
C LYS A 227 -13.72 -21.56 -2.84
N ASN A 228 -14.03 -22.70 -2.20
CA ASN A 228 -13.13 -23.49 -1.35
C ASN A 228 -12.17 -24.34 -2.20
#